data_ba0e3c3123a050aaaed865a7ff6872f6
#
_entry.id   ba0e3c3123a050aaaed865a7ff6872f6
#
_cell.length_a   1.000
_cell.length_b   1.000
_cell.length_c   1.000
_cell.angle_alpha   90.00
_cell.angle_beta   90.00
_cell.angle_gamma   90.00
#
_symmetry.space_group_name_H-M   'P 1'
#
loop_
_entity.id
_entity.type
_entity.pdbx_description
1 polymer ?
#
loop_
_entity_poly.entity_id
_entity_poly.type
_entity_poly.pdbx_seq_one_letter_code
_entity_poly.pdbx_strand_id
1 'polypeptide(L)'
;MNDTHPTVTVAELMRILVDEEGLGWDEAWEITTKTCAYTNHTIMAEALEKWPIEIFQRLLPRIYQIVDEINRRFVLQIQERYPGDDGKVARMAILYDGQVKMAHLAIAAGYSVNGVARLHTEILKNEQLHDFYEMFPEKFNNKTNGITQRRFLMHGLSLIHISEP
;
A
#
# COMPACT_ATOMS: atom_id res chain seq x y z
N MET A 1 -3.44 -0.07 -7.01
CA MET A 1 -3.85 -1.16 -6.09
C MET A 1 -5.01 -0.65 -5.26
N ASN A 2 -6.12 -1.35 -5.34
CA ASN A 2 -7.34 -1.00 -4.60
C ASN A 2 -7.35 -1.78 -3.29
N ASP A 3 -7.05 -1.11 -2.18
CA ASP A 3 -6.63 -1.69 -0.90
C ASP A 3 -5.36 -2.54 -1.03
N THR A 4 -5.05 -3.40 -0.05
CA THR A 4 -3.86 -4.24 -0.02
C THR A 4 -4.01 -5.59 -0.72
N HIS A 5 -5.24 -5.98 -1.10
CA HIS A 5 -5.50 -7.29 -1.71
C HIS A 5 -4.62 -7.60 -2.92
N PRO A 6 -4.34 -6.65 -3.85
CA PRO A 6 -3.46 -6.91 -4.98
C PRO A 6 -1.99 -6.53 -4.73
N THR A 7 -1.53 -6.32 -3.50
CA THR A 7 -0.18 -5.77 -3.22
C THR A 7 0.96 -6.69 -3.67
N VAL A 8 0.75 -8.00 -3.73
CA VAL A 8 1.73 -8.95 -4.30
C VAL A 8 2.11 -8.59 -5.73
N THR A 9 1.27 -7.84 -6.44
CA THR A 9 1.57 -7.30 -7.78
C THR A 9 2.91 -6.55 -7.83
N VAL A 10 3.29 -5.84 -6.75
CA VAL A 10 4.58 -5.13 -6.66
C VAL A 10 5.75 -6.11 -6.85
N ALA A 11 5.75 -7.17 -6.07
CA ALA A 11 6.82 -8.17 -6.11
C ALA A 11 6.75 -9.02 -7.38
N GLU A 12 5.56 -9.34 -7.87
CA GLU A 12 5.39 -10.06 -9.13
C GLU A 12 5.84 -9.25 -10.34
N LEU A 13 5.55 -7.96 -10.39
CA LEU A 13 6.06 -7.08 -11.43
C LEU A 13 7.59 -7.02 -11.41
N MET A 14 8.19 -6.91 -10.22
CA MET A 14 9.64 -7.00 -10.08
C MET A 14 10.19 -8.33 -10.56
N ARG A 15 9.54 -9.45 -10.22
CA ARG A 15 9.94 -10.79 -10.68
C ARG A 15 9.94 -10.88 -12.22
N ILE A 16 8.88 -10.45 -12.85
CA ILE A 16 8.77 -10.46 -14.33
C ILE A 16 9.89 -9.61 -14.93
N LEU A 17 10.05 -8.38 -14.46
CA LEU A 17 11.06 -7.46 -15.02
C LEU A 17 12.49 -7.96 -14.83
N VAL A 18 12.82 -8.57 -13.69
CA VAL A 18 14.16 -9.05 -13.39
C VAL A 18 14.39 -10.44 -13.96
N ASP A 19 13.48 -11.40 -13.72
CA ASP A 19 13.71 -12.81 -14.01
C ASP A 19 13.34 -13.18 -15.46
N GLU A 20 12.32 -12.55 -16.06
CA GLU A 20 11.86 -12.84 -17.42
C GLU A 20 12.42 -11.86 -18.45
N GLU A 21 12.36 -10.55 -18.15
CA GLU A 21 12.84 -9.50 -19.06
C GLU A 21 14.34 -9.19 -18.91
N GLY A 22 14.99 -9.72 -17.86
CA GLY A 22 16.44 -9.58 -17.65
C GLY A 22 16.90 -8.18 -17.27
N LEU A 23 16.01 -7.33 -16.75
CA LEU A 23 16.38 -5.98 -16.32
C LEU A 23 17.18 -6.01 -15.01
N GLY A 24 18.05 -5.01 -14.83
CA GLY A 24 18.69 -4.78 -13.54
C GLY A 24 17.67 -4.35 -12.48
N TRP A 25 17.99 -4.61 -11.20
CA TRP A 25 17.10 -4.29 -10.08
C TRP A 25 16.64 -2.83 -10.08
N ASP A 26 17.56 -1.89 -10.26
CA ASP A 26 17.26 -0.47 -10.14
C ASP A 26 16.33 0.02 -11.24
N GLU A 27 16.52 -0.46 -12.47
CA GLU A 27 15.64 -0.19 -13.60
C GLU A 27 14.24 -0.80 -13.38
N ALA A 28 14.18 -2.06 -12.96
CA ALA A 28 12.92 -2.73 -12.63
C ALA A 28 12.17 -2.02 -11.49
N TRP A 29 12.89 -1.56 -10.48
CA TRP A 29 12.33 -0.82 -9.37
C TRP A 29 11.79 0.55 -9.79
N GLU A 30 12.50 1.26 -10.65
CA GLU A 30 12.03 2.53 -11.22
C GLU A 30 10.71 2.36 -11.99
N ILE A 31 10.61 1.32 -12.83
CA ILE A 31 9.38 0.99 -13.56
C ILE A 31 8.25 0.67 -12.57
N THR A 32 8.51 -0.18 -11.60
CA THR A 32 7.53 -0.61 -10.61
C THR A 32 7.00 0.56 -9.79
N THR A 33 7.87 1.43 -9.31
CA THR A 33 7.49 2.59 -8.49
C THR A 33 6.78 3.68 -9.30
N LYS A 34 6.98 3.75 -10.61
CA LYS A 34 6.21 4.63 -11.50
C LYS A 34 4.87 4.04 -11.94
N THR A 35 4.68 2.73 -11.76
CA THR A 35 3.47 2.01 -12.20
C THR A 35 2.46 1.84 -11.07
N CYS A 36 2.91 1.58 -9.84
CA CYS A 36 2.04 1.21 -8.74
C CYS A 36 1.58 2.43 -7.92
N ALA A 37 0.29 2.47 -7.62
CA ALA A 37 -0.31 3.40 -6.68
C ALA A 37 -1.22 2.65 -5.71
N TYR A 38 -1.42 3.17 -4.49
CA TYR A 38 -2.17 2.52 -3.42
C TYR A 38 -3.32 3.38 -2.94
N THR A 39 -4.52 2.82 -2.94
CA THR A 39 -5.71 3.41 -2.31
C THR A 39 -6.04 2.64 -1.04
N ASN A 40 -6.03 3.32 0.10
CA ASN A 40 -6.43 2.74 1.38
C ASN A 40 -7.92 2.99 1.64
N HIS A 41 -8.64 1.95 2.06
CA HIS A 41 -10.06 2.00 2.40
C HIS A 41 -10.35 1.79 3.89
N THR A 42 -9.34 1.44 4.70
CA THR A 42 -9.52 1.15 6.12
C THR A 42 -8.77 2.13 7.02
N ILE A 43 -9.37 2.46 8.17
CA ILE A 43 -8.73 3.24 9.24
C ILE A 43 -8.40 2.38 10.45
N MET A 44 -8.81 1.11 10.46
CA MET A 44 -8.58 0.21 11.60
C MET A 44 -7.23 -0.49 11.44
N ALA A 45 -6.34 -0.32 12.41
CA ALA A 45 -5.02 -0.95 12.39
C ALA A 45 -5.09 -2.50 12.31
N GLU A 46 -6.12 -3.08 12.93
CA GLU A 46 -6.36 -4.52 12.91
C GLU A 46 -6.76 -5.05 11.53
N ALA A 47 -7.33 -4.18 10.70
CA ALA A 47 -7.74 -4.54 9.33
C ALA A 47 -6.61 -4.40 8.30
N LEU A 48 -5.43 -3.91 8.69
CA LEU A 48 -4.25 -3.90 7.84
C LEU A 48 -3.73 -5.32 7.64
N GLU A 49 -3.71 -5.76 6.39
CA GLU A 49 -3.37 -7.13 6.01
C GLU A 49 -1.92 -7.48 6.36
N LYS A 50 -1.76 -8.61 7.05
CA LYS A 50 -0.47 -9.17 7.45
C LYS A 50 -0.46 -10.67 7.17
N TRP A 51 0.69 -11.17 6.69
CA TRP A 51 0.88 -12.59 6.42
C TRP A 51 2.04 -13.14 7.25
N PRO A 52 1.90 -14.32 7.88
CA PRO A 52 3.05 -14.99 8.48
C PRO A 52 4.12 -15.27 7.43
N ILE A 53 5.37 -14.90 7.72
CA ILE A 53 6.51 -15.09 6.80
C ILE A 53 6.66 -16.57 6.41
N GLU A 54 6.49 -17.50 7.35
CA GLU A 54 6.58 -18.94 7.07
C GLU A 54 5.62 -19.39 5.96
N ILE A 55 4.36 -18.95 6.03
CA ILE A 55 3.35 -19.32 5.03
C ILE A 55 3.69 -18.65 3.70
N PHE A 56 4.00 -17.35 3.74
CA PHE A 56 4.31 -16.57 2.54
C PHE A 56 5.54 -17.13 1.80
N GLN A 57 6.62 -17.41 2.53
CA GLN A 57 7.86 -17.96 1.99
C GLN A 57 7.67 -19.37 1.42
N ARG A 58 6.86 -20.21 2.09
CA ARG A 58 6.58 -21.58 1.63
C ARG A 58 5.75 -21.60 0.36
N LEU A 59 4.76 -20.74 0.24
CA LEU A 59 3.86 -20.70 -0.91
C LEU A 59 4.46 -19.93 -2.10
N LEU A 60 5.20 -18.86 -1.82
CA LEU A 60 5.72 -17.93 -2.82
C LEU A 60 7.22 -17.65 -2.60
N PRO A 61 8.10 -18.67 -2.71
CA PRO A 61 9.51 -18.52 -2.32
C PRO A 61 10.25 -17.45 -3.11
N ARG A 62 10.03 -17.34 -4.41
CA ARG A 62 10.70 -16.32 -5.24
C ARG A 62 10.16 -14.92 -4.93
N ILE A 63 8.86 -14.77 -4.80
CA ILE A 63 8.21 -13.51 -4.40
C ILE A 63 8.72 -13.05 -3.04
N TYR A 64 8.85 -13.97 -2.08
CA TYR A 64 9.42 -13.66 -0.78
C TYR A 64 10.86 -13.11 -0.86
N GLN A 65 11.71 -13.70 -1.68
CA GLN A 65 13.08 -13.20 -1.91
C GLN A 65 13.08 -11.76 -2.42
N ILE A 66 12.14 -11.43 -3.31
CA ILE A 66 12.00 -10.08 -3.86
C ILE A 66 11.49 -9.12 -2.77
N VAL A 67 10.49 -9.51 -1.99
CA VAL A 67 9.98 -8.72 -0.87
C VAL A 67 11.07 -8.48 0.18
N ASP A 68 11.88 -9.48 0.47
CA ASP A 68 13.02 -9.37 1.40
C ASP A 68 14.05 -8.34 0.92
N GLU A 69 14.41 -8.37 -0.36
CA GLU A 69 15.33 -7.37 -0.93
C GLU A 69 14.71 -5.96 -0.96
N ILE A 70 13.41 -5.83 -1.25
CA ILE A 70 12.69 -4.55 -1.15
C ILE A 70 12.75 -4.05 0.29
N ASN A 71 12.45 -4.92 1.25
CA ASN A 71 12.50 -4.58 2.67
C ASN A 71 13.90 -4.14 3.11
N ARG A 72 14.94 -4.87 2.72
CA ARG A 72 16.34 -4.54 3.04
C ARG A 72 16.70 -3.14 2.56
N ARG A 73 16.38 -2.81 1.31
CA ARG A 73 16.64 -1.49 0.72
C ARG A 73 15.80 -0.39 1.38
N PHE A 74 14.56 -0.69 1.68
CA PHE A 74 13.66 0.24 2.36
C PHE A 74 14.12 0.55 3.79
N VAL A 75 14.57 -0.46 4.54
CA VAL A 75 15.13 -0.27 5.89
C VAL A 75 16.39 0.61 5.84
N LEU A 76 17.27 0.41 4.87
CA LEU A 76 18.44 1.28 4.67
C LEU A 76 18.00 2.74 4.42
N GLN A 77 16.99 2.96 3.60
CA GLN A 77 16.46 4.30 3.33
C GLN A 77 15.88 4.96 4.60
N ILE A 78 15.20 4.18 5.46
CA ILE A 78 14.71 4.67 6.75
C ILE A 78 15.90 5.05 7.67
N GLN A 79 16.91 4.20 7.76
CA GLN A 79 18.10 4.43 8.58
C GLN A 79 18.91 5.65 8.12
N GLU A 80 19.03 5.88 6.82
CA GLU A 80 19.67 7.07 6.25
C GLU A 80 18.89 8.34 6.60
N ARG A 81 17.57 8.28 6.56
CA ARG A 81 16.69 9.41 6.86
C ARG A 81 16.59 9.71 8.36
N TYR A 82 16.62 8.67 9.19
CA TYR A 82 16.46 8.74 10.65
C TYR A 82 17.55 7.92 11.35
N PRO A 83 18.80 8.44 11.37
CA PRO A 83 19.93 7.71 11.96
C PRO A 83 19.68 7.43 13.45
N GLY A 84 19.85 6.17 13.86
CA GLY A 84 19.74 5.75 15.26
C GLY A 84 18.31 5.55 15.78
N ASP A 85 17.29 5.73 14.95
CA ASP A 85 15.88 5.48 15.33
C ASP A 85 15.43 4.06 14.95
N ASP A 86 15.86 3.08 15.73
CA ASP A 86 15.47 1.66 15.55
C ASP A 86 13.96 1.45 15.75
N GLY A 87 13.31 2.30 16.55
CA GLY A 87 11.88 2.28 16.75
C GLY A 87 11.11 2.58 15.47
N LYS A 88 11.58 3.55 14.70
CA LYS A 88 11.00 3.90 13.39
C LYS A 88 11.18 2.77 12.38
N VAL A 89 12.35 2.16 12.36
CA VAL A 89 12.61 0.97 11.52
C VAL A 89 11.61 -0.15 11.86
N ALA A 90 11.42 -0.46 13.14
CA ALA A 90 10.49 -1.50 13.59
C ALA A 90 9.03 -1.22 13.17
N ARG A 91 8.60 0.05 13.24
CA ARG A 91 7.23 0.44 12.87
C ARG A 91 6.99 0.47 11.37
N MET A 92 7.99 0.79 10.57
CA MET A 92 7.86 1.02 9.12
C MET A 92 8.29 -0.16 8.26
N ALA A 93 9.13 -1.08 8.77
CA ALA A 93 9.63 -2.21 8.00
C ALA A 93 8.48 -3.05 7.39
N ILE A 94 8.72 -3.57 6.20
CA ILE A 94 7.77 -4.45 5.49
C ILE A 94 7.75 -5.83 6.16
N LEU A 95 8.95 -6.35 6.48
CA LEU A 95 9.14 -7.61 7.20
C LEU A 95 9.53 -7.29 8.64
N TYR A 96 8.64 -7.57 9.58
CA TYR A 96 8.90 -7.38 10.99
C TYR A 96 8.05 -8.32 11.84
N ASP A 97 8.60 -8.80 12.95
CA ASP A 97 7.90 -9.68 13.91
C ASP A 97 7.29 -10.93 13.26
N GLY A 98 8.03 -11.56 12.35
CA GLY A 98 7.57 -12.77 11.67
C GLY A 98 6.43 -12.56 10.66
N GLN A 99 6.14 -11.32 10.28
CA GLN A 99 5.03 -10.96 9.39
C GLN A 99 5.46 -10.14 8.19
N VAL A 100 4.76 -10.34 7.07
CA VAL A 100 4.79 -9.49 5.88
C VAL A 100 3.65 -8.48 6.01
N LYS A 101 3.98 -7.19 6.10
CA LYS A 101 3.00 -6.10 6.22
C LYS A 101 2.68 -5.54 4.83
N MET A 102 1.52 -5.91 4.30
CA MET A 102 1.16 -5.61 2.91
C MET A 102 0.99 -4.11 2.66
N ALA A 103 0.39 -3.36 3.57
CA ALA A 103 0.26 -1.90 3.43
C ALA A 103 1.62 -1.21 3.37
N HIS A 104 2.60 -1.66 4.16
CA HIS A 104 3.95 -1.11 4.12
C HIS A 104 4.65 -1.36 2.79
N LEU A 105 4.48 -2.56 2.22
CA LEU A 105 4.98 -2.87 0.87
C LEU A 105 4.33 -1.97 -0.19
N ALA A 106 3.01 -1.79 -0.11
CA ALA A 106 2.27 -0.95 -1.05
C ALA A 106 2.72 0.52 -0.99
N ILE A 107 2.98 1.06 0.20
CA ILE A 107 3.44 2.45 0.39
C ILE A 107 4.89 2.61 -0.07
N ALA A 108 5.76 1.67 0.27
CA ALA A 108 7.17 1.71 -0.15
C ALA A 108 7.30 1.76 -1.68
N ALA A 109 6.52 0.95 -2.39
CA ALA A 109 6.57 0.82 -3.85
C ALA A 109 5.66 1.80 -4.60
N GLY A 110 4.58 2.29 -3.98
CA GLY A 110 3.63 3.16 -4.65
C GLY A 110 4.15 4.60 -4.82
N TYR A 111 3.91 5.22 -5.97
CA TYR A 111 4.18 6.65 -6.17
C TYR A 111 3.12 7.55 -5.52
N SER A 112 1.93 7.00 -5.26
CA SER A 112 0.80 7.74 -4.69
C SER A 112 0.04 6.85 -3.70
N VAL A 113 -0.30 7.43 -2.56
CA VAL A 113 -1.11 6.82 -1.50
C VAL A 113 -2.28 7.74 -1.22
N ASN A 114 -3.50 7.26 -1.38
CA ASN A 114 -4.67 8.06 -1.09
C ASN A 114 -5.65 7.40 -0.12
N GLY A 115 -6.28 8.24 0.69
CA GLY A 115 -7.53 7.90 1.36
C GLY A 115 -8.72 8.20 0.46
N VAL A 116 -9.91 7.79 0.87
CA VAL A 116 -11.15 7.83 0.06
C VAL A 116 -12.15 8.89 0.53
N ALA A 117 -11.79 9.68 1.51
CA ALA A 117 -12.49 10.88 1.98
C ALA A 117 -11.50 11.79 2.70
N ARG A 118 -11.79 13.08 2.78
CA ARG A 118 -10.88 14.05 3.43
C ARG A 118 -10.55 13.67 4.87
N LEU A 119 -11.57 13.40 5.69
CA LEU A 119 -11.38 12.98 7.08
C LEU A 119 -10.56 11.69 7.18
N HIS A 120 -10.88 10.69 6.35
CA HIS A 120 -10.13 9.44 6.29
C HIS A 120 -8.65 9.69 5.96
N THR A 121 -8.37 10.52 4.98
CA THR A 121 -7.00 10.86 4.57
C THR A 121 -6.22 11.56 5.69
N GLU A 122 -6.86 12.46 6.44
CA GLU A 122 -6.23 13.12 7.59
C GLU A 122 -5.94 12.14 8.74
N ILE A 123 -6.81 11.18 9.00
CA ILE A 123 -6.56 10.10 9.99
C ILE A 123 -5.37 9.24 9.53
N LEU A 124 -5.30 8.88 8.26
CA LEU A 124 -4.14 8.13 7.72
C LEU A 124 -2.83 8.87 7.93
N LYS A 125 -2.79 10.18 7.63
CA LYS A 125 -1.58 11.01 7.76
C LYS A 125 -1.15 11.23 9.21
N ASN A 126 -2.11 11.47 10.10
CA ASN A 126 -1.81 11.91 11.46
C ASN A 126 -1.73 10.76 12.48
N GLU A 127 -2.30 9.61 12.18
CA GLU A 127 -2.38 8.47 13.09
C GLU A 127 -1.81 7.19 12.47
N GLN A 128 -2.54 6.57 11.55
CA GLN A 128 -2.28 5.20 11.09
C GLN A 128 -0.96 5.04 10.31
N LEU A 129 -0.66 5.99 9.45
CA LEU A 129 0.51 5.96 8.56
C LEU A 129 1.40 7.20 8.77
N HIS A 130 1.41 7.75 9.98
CA HIS A 130 2.10 8.99 10.31
C HIS A 130 3.59 8.94 9.96
N ASP A 131 4.30 7.87 10.34
CA ASP A 131 5.73 7.71 10.04
C ASP A 131 5.99 7.71 8.53
N PHE A 132 5.10 7.10 7.73
CA PHE A 132 5.21 7.11 6.27
C PHE A 132 4.89 8.49 5.68
N TYR A 133 3.90 9.20 6.23
CA TYR A 133 3.60 10.57 5.80
C TYR A 133 4.74 11.52 6.10
N GLU A 134 5.39 11.38 7.25
CA GLU A 134 6.57 12.16 7.62
C GLU A 134 7.74 11.91 6.65
N MET A 135 7.93 10.66 6.22
CA MET A 135 9.00 10.29 5.29
C MET A 135 8.70 10.66 3.83
N PHE A 136 7.44 10.51 3.39
CA PHE A 136 7.00 10.70 2.02
C PHE A 136 5.72 11.55 1.92
N PRO A 137 5.76 12.81 2.38
CA PRO A 137 4.56 13.67 2.39
C PRO A 137 3.97 13.87 0.99
N GLU A 138 4.80 13.87 -0.04
CA GLU A 138 4.40 14.06 -1.44
C GLU A 138 3.57 12.89 -2.00
N LYS A 139 3.67 11.68 -1.43
CA LYS A 139 2.88 10.53 -1.86
C LYS A 139 1.41 10.60 -1.43
N PHE A 140 1.12 11.29 -0.31
CA PHE A 140 -0.19 11.24 0.34
C PHE A 140 -1.15 12.30 -0.22
N ASN A 141 -2.32 11.83 -0.65
CA ASN A 141 -3.37 12.70 -1.18
C ASN A 141 -4.76 12.14 -0.88
N ASN A 142 -5.80 12.95 -1.11
CA ASN A 142 -7.18 12.53 -0.97
C ASN A 142 -7.84 12.36 -2.33
N LYS A 143 -8.58 11.26 -2.49
CA LYS A 143 -9.49 11.04 -3.62
C LYS A 143 -10.82 10.58 -3.05
N THR A 144 -11.74 11.52 -2.86
CA THR A 144 -13.07 11.22 -2.34
C THR A 144 -13.81 10.26 -3.25
N ASN A 145 -14.40 9.21 -2.67
CA ASN A 145 -15.21 8.27 -3.40
C ASN A 145 -16.34 8.98 -4.14
N GLY A 146 -16.53 8.61 -5.39
CA GLY A 146 -17.68 9.05 -6.17
C GLY A 146 -18.96 8.31 -5.78
N ILE A 147 -20.07 8.78 -6.33
CA ILE A 147 -21.38 8.14 -6.23
C ILE A 147 -21.84 7.72 -7.62
N THR A 148 -22.49 6.56 -7.69
CA THR A 148 -23.23 6.15 -8.88
C THR A 148 -24.61 6.76 -8.80
N GLN A 149 -24.81 7.88 -9.43
CA GLN A 149 -26.02 8.73 -9.31
C GLN A 149 -27.32 7.91 -9.49
N ARG A 150 -27.42 7.12 -10.55
CA ARG A 150 -28.61 6.31 -10.81
C ARG A 150 -28.93 5.34 -9.66
N ARG A 151 -27.93 4.62 -9.15
CA ARG A 151 -28.12 3.67 -8.04
C ARG A 151 -28.55 4.39 -6.78
N PHE A 152 -27.89 5.50 -6.42
CA PHE A 152 -28.21 6.24 -5.20
C PHE A 152 -29.56 6.94 -5.27
N LEU A 153 -29.94 7.48 -6.42
CA LEU A 153 -31.25 8.09 -6.61
C LEU A 153 -32.38 7.04 -6.61
N MET A 154 -32.19 5.92 -7.31
CA MET A 154 -33.24 4.88 -7.40
C MET A 154 -33.45 4.11 -6.10
N HIS A 155 -32.42 3.93 -5.29
CA HIS A 155 -32.51 3.13 -4.07
C HIS A 155 -32.44 3.94 -2.77
N GLY A 156 -32.02 5.20 -2.83
CA GLY A 156 -31.84 6.07 -1.66
C GLY A 156 -32.96 7.06 -1.42
N LEU A 157 -33.75 7.41 -2.45
CA LEU A 157 -34.84 8.37 -2.33
C LEU A 157 -36.19 7.69 -2.57
N SER A 158 -36.89 7.38 -1.50
CA SER A 158 -38.24 6.78 -1.55
C SER A 158 -39.27 7.65 -2.31
N LEU A 159 -39.05 8.95 -2.39
CA LEU A 159 -39.91 9.90 -3.12
C LEU A 159 -39.92 9.68 -4.62
N ILE A 160 -38.88 9.09 -5.21
CA ILE A 160 -38.85 8.77 -6.66
C ILE A 160 -39.80 7.62 -6.98
N HIS A 161 -40.07 6.73 -6.05
CA HIS A 161 -40.96 5.59 -6.21
C HIS A 161 -42.45 5.98 -6.06
N ILE A 162 -42.75 7.19 -5.59
CA ILE A 162 -44.12 7.68 -5.35
C ILE A 162 -44.68 8.40 -6.59
N SER A 163 -43.84 8.77 -7.55
CA SER A 163 -44.24 9.64 -8.68
C SER A 163 -44.45 8.89 -10.01
N GLU A 164 -44.49 7.56 -10.01
CA GLU A 164 -44.94 6.84 -11.19
C GLU A 164 -46.44 6.55 -11.09
N PRO A 165 -47.25 6.98 -12.10
CA PRO A 165 -48.67 6.68 -12.19
C PRO A 165 -48.96 5.22 -12.52
#